data_849d954a85c0c4c2695a2041a00d8b06
#
_entry.id   849d954a85c0c4c2695a2041a00d8b06
#
_cell.length_a   1.000
_cell.length_b   1.000
_cell.length_c   1.000
_cell.angle_alpha   90.00
_cell.angle_beta   90.00
_cell.angle_gamma   90.00
#
_symmetry.space_group_name_H-M   'P 1'
#
loop_
_entity.id
_entity.type
_entity.pdbx_description
1 polymer ?
#
loop_
_entity_poly.entity_id
_entity_poly.type
_entity_poly.pdbx_seq_one_letter_code
_entity_poly.pdbx_strand_id
1 'polypeptide(L)'
;MVTTGPVNSDDDVGKVTWTYGTVEVRVRVPAGRGLWPAVWMLPLDHESRPEIDILEVIGQDPGRMMMHFHPSDRDDDSPNKDYRLTGKNLAEGWHTVRLDWQPERLTWFLDGKQVWHLTGSQVPDEPMYLVLNLAVGGVYPGPPDETTKLPATFEIDGVRITKNEPQ
;
A
#
# COMPACT_ATOMS: atom_id res chain seq x y z
N MET A 1 2.95 4.34 -12.44
CA MET A 1 1.93 4.34 -11.39
C MET A 1 0.62 3.84 -12.00
N VAL A 2 -0.11 2.99 -11.30
CA VAL A 2 -1.48 2.58 -11.61
C VAL A 2 -2.33 2.96 -10.41
N THR A 3 -3.51 3.54 -10.62
CA THR A 3 -4.40 3.96 -9.53
C THR A 3 -5.85 3.69 -9.88
N THR A 4 -6.69 3.43 -8.89
CA THR A 4 -8.15 3.39 -9.03
C THR A 4 -8.80 4.74 -8.76
N GLY A 5 -8.03 5.72 -8.30
CA GLY A 5 -8.45 7.07 -7.96
C GLY A 5 -8.18 8.10 -9.04
N PRO A 6 -8.46 9.36 -8.74
CA PRO A 6 -8.25 10.47 -9.66
C PRO A 6 -6.77 10.66 -9.98
N VAL A 7 -6.48 10.84 -11.27
CA VAL A 7 -5.15 11.26 -11.73
C VAL A 7 -5.06 12.79 -11.81
N ASN A 8 -6.19 13.45 -12.09
CA ASN A 8 -6.37 14.90 -12.07
C ASN A 8 -7.74 15.21 -11.48
N SER A 9 -7.92 16.41 -10.93
CA SER A 9 -9.13 16.86 -10.23
C SER A 9 -10.42 16.82 -11.06
N ASP A 10 -10.33 16.78 -12.39
CA ASP A 10 -11.45 16.85 -13.31
C ASP A 10 -11.91 15.51 -13.91
N ASP A 11 -11.18 14.41 -13.61
CA ASP A 11 -11.44 13.09 -14.18
C ASP A 11 -12.26 12.20 -13.25
N ASP A 12 -13.60 12.22 -13.39
CA ASP A 12 -14.51 11.33 -12.64
C ASP A 12 -14.80 9.99 -13.33
N VAL A 13 -14.18 9.71 -14.47
CA VAL A 13 -14.49 8.53 -15.27
C VAL A 13 -13.61 7.34 -14.87
N GLY A 14 -14.23 6.24 -14.43
CA GLY A 14 -13.57 4.96 -14.20
C GLY A 14 -12.94 4.79 -12.81
N LYS A 15 -13.23 5.66 -11.87
CA LYS A 15 -12.69 5.59 -10.50
C LYS A 15 -13.36 4.48 -9.70
N VAL A 16 -12.56 3.71 -8.97
CA VAL A 16 -13.05 2.78 -7.96
C VAL A 16 -12.59 3.27 -6.60
N THR A 17 -13.53 3.86 -5.86
CA THR A 17 -13.35 4.22 -4.46
C THR A 17 -14.28 3.40 -3.60
N TRP A 18 -13.92 3.21 -2.35
CA TRP A 18 -14.77 2.50 -1.40
C TRP A 18 -14.41 2.88 0.03
N THR A 19 -15.40 2.67 0.91
CA THR A 19 -15.24 2.70 2.35
C THR A 19 -15.55 1.30 2.85
N TYR A 20 -14.62 0.71 3.61
CA TYR A 20 -14.67 -0.63 4.18
C TYR A 20 -14.75 -1.77 3.16
N GLY A 21 -14.20 -2.90 3.55
CA GLY A 21 -14.12 -4.10 2.74
C GLY A 21 -12.71 -4.66 2.69
N THR A 22 -12.42 -5.45 1.67
CA THR A 22 -11.10 -6.03 1.47
C THR A 22 -10.48 -5.58 0.17
N VAL A 23 -9.19 -5.36 0.17
CA VAL A 23 -8.37 -5.26 -1.03
C VAL A 23 -7.28 -6.31 -0.98
N GLU A 24 -7.19 -7.10 -2.03
CA GLU A 24 -6.19 -8.15 -2.21
C GLU A 24 -5.44 -7.90 -3.51
N VAL A 25 -4.12 -7.91 -3.46
CA VAL A 25 -3.24 -7.68 -4.60
C VAL A 25 -2.21 -8.79 -4.67
N ARG A 26 -2.11 -9.45 -5.83
CA ARG A 26 -1.07 -10.45 -6.10
C ARG A 26 0.07 -9.79 -6.84
N VAL A 27 1.25 -9.78 -6.23
CA VAL A 27 2.42 -9.01 -6.67
C VAL A 27 3.67 -9.86 -6.76
N ARG A 28 4.63 -9.41 -7.59
CA ARG A 28 6.04 -9.80 -7.55
C ARG A 28 6.90 -8.54 -7.54
N VAL A 29 7.63 -8.31 -6.46
CA VAL A 29 8.43 -7.10 -6.29
C VAL A 29 9.81 -7.25 -6.92
N PRO A 30 10.39 -6.18 -7.49
CA PRO A 30 11.77 -6.19 -7.94
C PRO A 30 12.74 -6.06 -6.78
N ALA A 31 13.91 -6.69 -6.90
CA ALA A 31 15.06 -6.42 -6.05
C ALA A 31 16.03 -5.46 -6.76
N GLY A 32 16.72 -4.63 -6.00
CA GLY A 32 17.73 -3.71 -6.49
C GLY A 32 17.73 -2.38 -5.74
N ARG A 33 18.92 -1.82 -5.53
CA ARG A 33 19.08 -0.55 -4.83
C ARG A 33 18.31 0.57 -5.54
N GLY A 34 17.68 1.43 -4.77
CA GLY A 34 16.92 2.56 -5.28
C GLY A 34 15.53 2.20 -5.85
N LEU A 35 15.11 0.93 -5.83
CA LEU A 35 13.76 0.53 -6.21
C LEU A 35 12.85 0.53 -4.97
N TRP A 36 11.62 1.04 -5.15
CA TRP A 36 10.64 1.16 -4.08
C TRP A 36 9.23 0.86 -4.60
N PRO A 37 8.86 -0.43 -4.72
CA PRO A 37 7.50 -0.83 -5.00
C PRO A 37 6.58 -0.60 -3.80
N ALA A 38 5.37 -0.11 -4.07
CA ALA A 38 4.36 0.14 -3.05
C ALA A 38 2.94 -0.21 -3.52
N VAL A 39 2.13 -0.66 -2.57
CA VAL A 39 0.67 -0.86 -2.65
C VAL A 39 0.07 -0.10 -1.47
N TRP A 40 -0.70 0.93 -1.73
CA TRP A 40 -1.16 1.86 -0.71
C TRP A 40 -2.49 2.53 -1.06
N MET A 41 -3.08 3.25 -0.14
CA MET A 41 -4.38 3.89 -0.30
C MET A 41 -4.37 5.33 0.18
N LEU A 42 -5.10 6.19 -0.52
CA LEU A 42 -5.31 7.60 -0.20
C LEU A 42 -6.80 7.95 -0.19
N PRO A 43 -7.21 9.01 0.55
CA PRO A 43 -8.57 9.51 0.57
C PRO A 43 -8.95 10.18 -0.75
N LEU A 44 -10.24 10.17 -1.05
CA LEU A 44 -10.78 10.72 -2.31
C LEU A 44 -10.71 12.25 -2.38
N ASP A 45 -10.69 12.94 -1.27
CA ASP A 45 -10.71 14.40 -1.17
C ASP A 45 -9.39 15.08 -1.58
N HIS A 46 -8.42 14.29 -2.09
CA HIS A 46 -7.07 14.73 -2.50
C HIS A 46 -6.16 15.21 -1.35
N GLU A 47 -6.54 14.98 -0.11
CA GLU A 47 -5.63 15.13 1.00
C GLU A 47 -4.55 14.03 0.95
N SER A 48 -3.41 14.28 1.54
CA SER A 48 -2.33 13.29 1.63
C SER A 48 -2.55 12.27 2.75
N ARG A 49 -3.57 12.47 3.56
CA ARG A 49 -3.91 11.66 4.74
C ARG A 49 -5.42 11.65 4.99
N PRO A 50 -5.94 10.55 5.58
CA PRO A 50 -5.22 9.38 6.07
C PRO A 50 -4.60 8.55 4.95
N GLU A 51 -3.43 7.95 5.18
CA GLU A 51 -2.76 7.06 4.23
C GLU A 51 -2.61 5.65 4.84
N ILE A 52 -2.87 4.63 4.05
CA ILE A 52 -2.72 3.23 4.45
C ILE A 52 -1.77 2.54 3.50
N ASP A 53 -0.58 2.16 3.99
CA ASP A 53 0.37 1.38 3.22
C ASP A 53 0.16 -0.11 3.47
N ILE A 54 -0.25 -0.82 2.42
CA ILE A 54 -0.50 -2.25 2.48
C ILE A 54 0.79 -3.03 2.31
N LEU A 55 1.66 -2.55 1.42
CA LEU A 55 2.97 -3.09 1.13
C LEU A 55 3.90 -1.95 0.74
N GLU A 56 5.04 -1.87 1.39
CA GLU A 56 6.21 -1.16 0.91
C GLU A 56 7.45 -2.04 1.03
N VAL A 57 8.31 -2.02 0.02
CA VAL A 57 9.58 -2.74 0.02
C VAL A 57 10.68 -1.84 -0.51
N ILE A 58 11.79 -1.75 0.21
CA ILE A 58 13.01 -1.14 -0.32
C ILE A 58 13.80 -2.22 -1.04
N GLY A 59 14.02 -2.04 -2.34
CA GLY A 59 14.51 -3.10 -3.21
C GLY A 59 15.88 -3.70 -2.86
N GLN A 60 16.74 -2.99 -2.11
CA GLN A 60 17.98 -3.55 -1.56
C GLN A 60 17.75 -4.44 -0.34
N ASP A 61 16.57 -4.43 0.26
CA ASP A 61 16.21 -5.31 1.39
C ASP A 61 14.82 -5.95 1.14
N PRO A 62 14.66 -6.78 0.11
CA PRO A 62 13.38 -7.38 -0.25
C PRO A 62 12.89 -8.41 0.78
N GLY A 63 13.70 -8.73 1.77
CA GLY A 63 13.33 -9.53 2.94
C GLY A 63 12.57 -8.76 4.02
N ARG A 64 12.34 -7.46 3.81
CA ARG A 64 11.63 -6.59 4.74
C ARG A 64 10.41 -5.96 4.07
N MET A 65 9.23 -6.37 4.49
CA MET A 65 7.97 -5.73 4.15
C MET A 65 7.64 -4.68 5.21
N MET A 66 7.29 -3.48 4.78
CA MET A 66 6.83 -2.41 5.65
C MET A 66 5.35 -2.14 5.38
N MET A 67 4.64 -1.83 6.44
CA MET A 67 3.23 -1.43 6.44
C MET A 67 3.12 -0.20 7.33
N HIS A 68 2.43 0.83 6.86
CA HIS A 68 2.27 2.05 7.61
C HIS A 68 0.80 2.46 7.66
N PHE A 69 0.48 3.22 8.66
CA PHE A 69 -0.76 3.95 8.75
C PHE A 69 -0.44 5.38 9.21
N HIS A 70 -0.79 6.32 8.37
CA HIS A 70 -0.66 7.75 8.64
C HIS A 70 -2.06 8.29 8.88
N PRO A 71 -2.43 8.61 10.14
CA PRO A 71 -3.75 9.13 10.46
C PRO A 71 -3.99 10.50 9.82
N SER A 72 -5.24 10.94 9.79
CA SER A 72 -5.59 12.27 9.29
C SER A 72 -4.85 13.36 10.07
N ASP A 73 -4.43 14.42 9.37
CA ASP A 73 -3.81 15.60 10.01
C ASP A 73 -4.80 16.36 10.93
N ARG A 74 -6.10 16.03 10.83
CA ARG A 74 -7.13 16.54 11.75
C ARG A 74 -7.02 15.94 13.15
N ASP A 75 -6.35 14.78 13.28
CA ASP A 75 -6.07 14.10 14.54
C ASP A 75 -4.63 14.42 14.99
N ASP A 76 -4.37 15.67 15.31
CA ASP A 76 -3.05 16.26 15.62
C ASP A 76 -2.22 15.49 16.68
N ASP A 77 -2.84 14.63 17.47
CA ASP A 77 -2.21 13.83 18.51
C ASP A 77 -2.00 12.33 18.13
N SER A 78 -2.38 11.92 16.93
CA SER A 78 -2.25 10.52 16.53
C SER A 78 -0.94 10.27 15.76
N PRO A 79 0.06 9.63 16.39
CA PRO A 79 1.32 9.34 15.71
C PRO A 79 1.12 8.30 14.61
N ASN A 80 1.96 8.37 13.56
CA ASN A 80 2.06 7.32 12.57
C ASN A 80 2.26 5.95 13.22
N LYS A 81 1.66 4.92 12.64
CA LYS A 81 1.81 3.53 13.08
C LYS A 81 2.56 2.75 12.00
N ASP A 82 3.63 2.11 12.42
CA ASP A 82 4.52 1.37 11.53
C ASP A 82 4.64 -0.08 11.98
N TYR A 83 4.68 -0.99 11.03
CA TYR A 83 5.02 -2.39 11.27
C TYR A 83 5.98 -2.91 10.21
N ARG A 84 6.93 -3.74 10.62
CA ARG A 84 7.94 -4.34 9.75
C ARG A 84 7.93 -5.85 9.92
N LEU A 85 7.65 -6.55 8.83
CA LEU A 85 7.80 -8.00 8.75
C LEU A 85 9.14 -8.33 8.09
N THR A 86 9.91 -9.23 8.69
CA THR A 86 11.21 -9.66 8.16
C THR A 86 11.24 -11.16 7.96
N GLY A 87 12.12 -11.64 7.08
CA GLY A 87 12.46 -13.05 6.92
C GLY A 87 11.92 -13.71 5.65
N LYS A 88 10.98 -13.09 4.93
CA LYS A 88 10.50 -13.59 3.64
C LYS A 88 11.00 -12.69 2.52
N ASN A 89 11.79 -13.25 1.60
CA ASN A 89 12.26 -12.51 0.43
C ASN A 89 11.10 -12.35 -0.59
N LEU A 90 10.50 -11.17 -0.64
CA LEU A 90 9.37 -10.86 -1.49
C LEU A 90 9.73 -10.71 -2.98
N ALA A 91 11.02 -10.69 -3.32
CA ALA A 91 11.47 -10.74 -4.70
C ALA A 91 11.51 -12.17 -5.26
N GLU A 92 11.31 -13.19 -4.42
CA GLU A 92 11.27 -14.59 -4.82
C GLU A 92 9.85 -15.08 -5.04
N GLY A 93 9.36 -14.93 -6.27
CA GLY A 93 8.05 -15.44 -6.68
C GLY A 93 6.90 -14.46 -6.51
N TRP A 94 5.71 -14.99 -6.47
CA TRP A 94 4.46 -14.25 -6.32
C TRP A 94 3.99 -14.29 -4.87
N HIS A 95 3.56 -13.13 -4.39
CA HIS A 95 3.00 -12.96 -3.06
C HIS A 95 1.63 -12.30 -3.13
N THR A 96 0.78 -12.61 -2.17
CA THR A 96 -0.52 -11.98 -2.04
C THR A 96 -0.54 -11.12 -0.78
N VAL A 97 -0.72 -9.82 -0.95
CA VAL A 97 -0.96 -8.88 0.15
C VAL A 97 -2.44 -8.56 0.21
N ARG A 98 -2.98 -8.47 1.41
CA ARG A 98 -4.39 -8.13 1.62
C ARG A 98 -4.53 -7.20 2.82
N LEU A 99 -5.44 -6.23 2.67
CA LEU A 99 -5.96 -5.42 3.76
C LEU A 99 -7.45 -5.74 3.95
N ASP A 100 -7.84 -6.07 5.17
CA ASP A 100 -9.23 -6.06 5.61
C ASP A 100 -9.47 -4.74 6.38
N TRP A 101 -10.34 -3.93 5.86
CA TRP A 101 -10.71 -2.64 6.41
C TRP A 101 -12.17 -2.66 6.88
N GLN A 102 -12.34 -2.52 8.18
CA GLN A 102 -13.62 -2.50 8.87
C GLN A 102 -13.74 -1.21 9.69
N PRO A 103 -14.92 -0.82 10.15
CA PRO A 103 -15.05 0.26 11.13
C PRO A 103 -14.09 0.05 12.30
N GLU A 104 -13.32 1.07 12.62
CA GLU A 104 -12.32 1.08 13.70
C GLU A 104 -11.27 -0.05 13.66
N ARG A 105 -11.08 -0.71 12.49
CA ARG A 105 -10.13 -1.82 12.39
C ARG A 105 -9.52 -1.96 11.00
N LEU A 106 -8.18 -2.05 10.97
CA LEU A 106 -7.39 -2.48 9.81
C LEU A 106 -6.66 -3.77 10.14
N THR A 107 -6.62 -4.71 9.21
CA THR A 107 -5.88 -5.98 9.38
C THR A 107 -5.12 -6.30 8.09
N TRP A 108 -3.80 -6.47 8.21
CA TRP A 108 -2.90 -6.79 7.09
C TRP A 108 -2.59 -8.27 7.04
N PHE A 109 -2.50 -8.80 5.83
CA PHE A 109 -2.16 -10.19 5.58
C PHE A 109 -1.08 -10.30 4.49
N LEU A 110 -0.19 -11.27 4.65
CA LEU A 110 0.75 -11.73 3.63
C LEU A 110 0.57 -13.23 3.43
N ASP A 111 0.32 -13.64 2.17
CA ASP A 111 0.09 -15.03 1.77
C ASP A 111 -0.93 -15.76 2.66
N GLY A 112 -2.04 -15.09 2.95
CA GLY A 112 -3.15 -15.59 3.75
C GLY A 112 -2.93 -15.57 5.27
N LYS A 113 -1.74 -15.20 5.76
CA LYS A 113 -1.46 -15.08 7.20
C LYS A 113 -1.59 -13.63 7.65
N GLN A 114 -2.33 -13.42 8.74
CA GLN A 114 -2.35 -12.11 9.39
C GLN A 114 -0.96 -11.75 9.90
N VAL A 115 -0.49 -10.55 9.54
CA VAL A 115 0.84 -10.05 9.92
C VAL A 115 0.76 -8.86 10.85
N TRP A 116 -0.27 -8.02 10.70
CA TRP A 116 -0.49 -6.85 11.55
C TRP A 116 -1.97 -6.53 11.69
N HIS A 117 -2.33 -5.78 12.72
CA HIS A 117 -3.64 -5.15 12.85
C HIS A 117 -3.54 -3.85 13.65
N LEU A 118 -4.47 -2.95 13.39
CA LEU A 118 -4.66 -1.69 14.08
C LEU A 118 -6.14 -1.54 14.43
N THR A 119 -6.43 -0.99 15.60
CA THR A 119 -7.80 -0.69 16.04
C THR A 119 -7.87 0.70 16.64
N GLY A 120 -9.03 1.34 16.52
CA GLY A 120 -9.34 2.62 17.14
C GLY A 120 -10.03 3.59 16.18
N SER A 121 -10.50 4.69 16.73
CA SER A 121 -11.28 5.71 16.02
C SER A 121 -10.50 6.46 14.93
N GLN A 122 -9.16 6.34 14.92
CA GLN A 122 -8.30 6.93 13.88
C GLN A 122 -8.37 6.17 12.54
N VAL A 123 -8.96 4.96 12.51
CA VAL A 123 -9.17 4.21 11.27
C VAL A 123 -10.15 4.99 10.40
N PRO A 124 -9.79 5.27 9.12
CA PRO A 124 -10.63 6.10 8.27
C PRO A 124 -12.02 5.48 8.03
N ASP A 125 -13.02 6.36 7.95
CA ASP A 125 -14.40 6.05 7.63
C ASP A 125 -14.88 6.75 6.34
N GLU A 126 -13.93 7.27 5.57
CA GLU A 126 -14.14 8.01 4.32
C GLU A 126 -13.73 7.19 3.08
N PRO A 127 -14.26 7.51 1.89
CA PRO A 127 -13.90 6.81 0.67
C PRO A 127 -12.41 6.98 0.34
N MET A 128 -11.73 5.86 0.10
CA MET A 128 -10.33 5.82 -0.32
C MET A 128 -10.17 5.13 -1.68
N TYR A 129 -9.03 5.34 -2.31
CA TYR A 129 -8.64 4.68 -3.56
C TYR A 129 -7.27 4.01 -3.45
N LEU A 130 -7.04 3.01 -4.29
CA LEU A 130 -5.81 2.24 -4.34
C LEU A 130 -4.79 2.87 -5.28
N VAL A 131 -3.53 2.86 -4.87
CA VAL A 131 -2.37 3.26 -5.66
C VAL A 131 -1.35 2.13 -5.69
N LEU A 132 -0.79 1.88 -6.86
CA LEU A 132 0.25 0.88 -7.12
C LEU A 132 1.37 1.57 -7.90
N ASN A 133 2.59 1.58 -7.36
CA ASN A 133 3.70 2.23 -8.04
C ASN A 133 5.04 1.54 -7.78
N LEU A 134 5.98 1.79 -8.67
CA LEU A 134 7.41 1.56 -8.47
C LEU A 134 8.09 2.91 -8.55
N ALA A 135 8.54 3.43 -7.41
CA ALA A 135 9.41 4.59 -7.36
C ALA A 135 10.86 4.17 -7.59
N VAL A 136 11.65 5.05 -8.18
CA VAL A 136 13.07 4.83 -8.46
C VAL A 136 13.88 6.02 -7.98
N GLY A 137 14.84 5.77 -7.10
CA GLY A 137 15.63 6.82 -6.47
C GLY A 137 14.88 7.58 -5.38
N GLY A 138 15.48 8.64 -4.91
CA GLY A 138 14.95 9.49 -3.83
C GLY A 138 15.69 9.29 -2.51
N VAL A 139 15.24 10.02 -1.51
CA VAL A 139 15.91 10.02 -0.19
C VAL A 139 15.76 8.66 0.52
N TYR A 140 14.57 8.09 0.45
CA TYR A 140 14.23 6.89 1.23
C TYR A 140 14.87 5.60 0.68
N PRO A 141 14.72 5.22 -0.61
CA PRO A 141 15.39 4.03 -1.16
C PRO A 141 16.85 4.30 -1.55
N GLY A 142 17.28 5.56 -1.56
CA GLY A 142 18.57 5.97 -2.12
C GLY A 142 18.60 5.96 -3.65
N PRO A 143 19.71 6.40 -4.27
CA PRO A 143 19.87 6.32 -5.72
C PRO A 143 20.11 4.88 -6.17
N PRO A 144 19.67 4.50 -7.39
CA PRO A 144 20.17 3.29 -8.05
C PRO A 144 21.70 3.33 -8.20
N ASP A 145 22.32 2.16 -8.27
CA ASP A 145 23.75 1.99 -8.51
C ASP A 145 24.01 0.90 -9.55
N GLU A 146 25.27 0.52 -9.75
CA GLU A 146 25.70 -0.50 -10.72
C GLU A 146 25.11 -1.89 -10.43
N THR A 147 24.60 -2.14 -9.22
CA THR A 147 23.92 -3.40 -8.85
C THR A 147 22.45 -3.41 -9.24
N THR A 148 21.87 -2.26 -9.55
CA THR A 148 20.47 -2.11 -9.92
C THR A 148 20.25 -2.55 -11.36
N LYS A 149 19.54 -3.65 -11.55
CA LYS A 149 19.20 -4.14 -12.89
C LYS A 149 18.02 -3.34 -13.45
N LEU A 150 18.26 -2.67 -14.59
CA LEU A 150 17.23 -1.93 -15.32
C LEU A 150 17.08 -2.50 -16.75
N PRO A 151 15.87 -2.53 -17.32
CA PRO A 151 14.61 -2.11 -16.68
C PRO A 151 14.19 -3.03 -15.53
N ALA A 152 13.63 -2.44 -14.47
CA ALA A 152 13.04 -3.16 -13.36
C ALA A 152 11.50 -3.14 -13.47
N THR A 153 10.86 -4.20 -13.03
CA THR A 153 9.40 -4.36 -13.14
C THR A 153 8.80 -4.75 -11.80
N PHE A 154 7.82 -3.99 -11.35
CA PHE A 154 6.89 -4.38 -10.30
C PHE A 154 5.68 -5.02 -10.99
N GLU A 155 5.49 -6.32 -10.80
CA GLU A 155 4.47 -7.08 -11.52
C GLU A 155 3.24 -7.27 -10.65
N ILE A 156 2.06 -7.06 -11.25
CA ILE A 156 0.76 -7.20 -10.62
C ILE A 156 -0.06 -8.18 -11.47
N ASP A 157 -0.38 -9.35 -10.90
CA ASP A 157 -1.16 -10.38 -11.56
C ASP A 157 -2.67 -10.10 -11.46
N GLY A 158 -3.10 -9.50 -10.34
CA GLY A 158 -4.49 -9.15 -10.14
C GLY A 158 -4.73 -8.31 -8.90
N VAL A 159 -5.83 -7.57 -8.97
CA VAL A 159 -6.39 -6.79 -7.85
C VAL A 159 -7.83 -7.24 -7.64
N ARG A 160 -8.18 -7.57 -6.41
CA ARG A 160 -9.56 -7.88 -6.01
C ARG A 160 -9.99 -6.93 -4.91
N ILE A 161 -11.06 -6.20 -5.16
CA ILE A 161 -11.70 -5.33 -4.18
C ILE A 161 -13.08 -5.90 -3.87
N THR A 162 -13.36 -6.17 -2.60
CA THR A 162 -14.68 -6.60 -2.12
C THR A 162 -15.18 -5.54 -1.16
N LYS A 163 -16.20 -4.81 -1.56
CA LYS A 163 -16.82 -3.77 -0.73
C LYS A 163 -17.76 -4.42 0.29
N ASN A 164 -17.79 -3.90 1.50
CA ASN A 164 -18.86 -4.25 2.42
C ASN A 164 -20.17 -3.66 1.89
N GLU A 165 -21.26 -4.42 2.01
CA GLU A 165 -22.58 -3.85 1.72
C GLU A 165 -22.90 -2.74 2.74
N PRO A 166 -23.51 -1.63 2.33
CA PRO A 166 -23.98 -0.61 3.26
C PRO A 166 -24.96 -1.25 4.26
N GLN A 167 -24.70 -1.06 5.55
CA GLN A 167 -25.65 -1.44 6.59
C GLN A 167 -26.79 -0.43 6.68
#